data_186d975f1ad92ecd9528553ddca71752
#
_entry.id   186d975f1ad92ecd9528553ddca71752
#
_cell.length_a   1.000
_cell.length_b   1.000
_cell.length_c   1.000
_cell.angle_alpha   90.00
_cell.angle_beta   90.00
_cell.angle_gamma   90.00
#
_symmetry.space_group_name_H-M   'P 1'
#
loop_
_entity.id
_entity.type
_entity.pdbx_description
1 polymer ?
#
loop_
_entity_poly.entity_id
_entity_poly.type
_entity_poly.pdbx_seq_one_letter_code
_entity_poly.pdbx_strand_id
1 'polypeptide(L)'
;PEGKETFQPFWPDAADNIRNLCEEQIREWFGDSPPEIVVARKEKELSSILGYGYGTLYNIAEKLVKKSNADGYLVGSRGSVGSSYVAHLVGISEVNALPPHYRCPKCKWYTFDVDRSKYKVGVDLPPMKCPQCGEELFRDGFDIPFEVFLGFKGDKVPDIDLNFSGVYQPRAHAYIEELFGKGYCYRAGTIGT
;
A
#
# COMPACT_ATOMS: atom_id res chain seq x y z
N PRO A 1 21.98 -10.67 27.61
CA PRO A 1 20.98 -11.37 26.81
C PRO A 1 21.11 -10.91 25.40
N GLU A 2 21.76 -11.79 24.68
CA GLU A 2 22.12 -11.62 23.27
C GLU A 2 20.89 -11.55 22.39
N GLY A 3 21.02 -10.75 21.35
CA GLY A 3 20.01 -10.33 20.40
C GLY A 3 18.96 -11.38 20.04
N LYS A 4 17.73 -11.05 20.35
CA LYS A 4 16.60 -11.72 19.71
C LYS A 4 16.65 -11.35 18.24
N GLU A 5 17.17 -12.27 17.42
CA GLU A 5 16.93 -12.20 15.98
C GLU A 5 15.42 -12.10 15.80
N THR A 6 14.99 -10.99 15.25
CA THR A 6 13.60 -10.83 14.85
C THR A 6 13.33 -11.86 13.78
N PHE A 7 12.56 -12.89 14.11
CA PHE A 7 12.12 -13.87 13.13
C PHE A 7 11.26 -13.17 12.08
N GLN A 8 11.78 -13.06 10.85
CA GLN A 8 11.01 -12.60 9.71
C GLN A 8 10.53 -13.81 8.93
N PRO A 9 9.22 -14.00 8.79
CA PRO A 9 8.71 -15.07 7.94
C PRO A 9 9.18 -14.84 6.50
N PHE A 10 9.63 -15.90 5.85
CA PHE A 10 10.11 -15.86 4.47
C PHE A 10 9.15 -16.64 3.56
N TRP A 11 8.71 -15.98 2.51
CA TRP A 11 7.88 -16.57 1.48
C TRP A 11 8.61 -16.46 0.14
N PRO A 12 9.02 -17.57 -0.52
CA PRO A 12 9.88 -17.53 -1.70
C PRO A 12 9.33 -16.67 -2.85
N ASP A 13 8.00 -16.70 -3.05
CA ASP A 13 7.35 -16.01 -4.18
C ASP A 13 6.85 -14.59 -3.80
N ALA A 14 7.09 -14.14 -2.59
CA ALA A 14 6.53 -12.87 -2.11
C ALA A 14 6.99 -11.67 -2.94
N ALA A 15 8.27 -11.62 -3.31
CA ALA A 15 8.83 -10.53 -4.10
C ALA A 15 8.16 -10.43 -5.48
N ASP A 16 8.04 -11.56 -6.17
CA ASP A 16 7.41 -11.62 -7.50
C ASP A 16 5.91 -11.31 -7.42
N ASN A 17 5.22 -11.81 -6.41
CA ASN A 17 3.81 -11.56 -6.19
C ASN A 17 3.53 -10.07 -5.98
N ILE A 18 4.30 -9.41 -5.13
CA ILE A 18 4.13 -7.97 -4.85
C ILE A 18 4.46 -7.14 -6.10
N ARG A 19 5.53 -7.45 -6.80
CA ARG A 19 5.90 -6.76 -8.04
C ARG A 19 4.81 -6.88 -9.10
N ASN A 20 4.30 -8.07 -9.32
CA ASN A 20 3.24 -8.33 -10.31
C ASN A 20 1.95 -7.60 -9.96
N LEU A 21 1.54 -7.60 -8.69
CA LEU A 21 0.36 -6.86 -8.22
C LEU A 21 0.51 -5.35 -8.46
N CYS A 22 1.69 -4.79 -8.19
CA CYS A 22 1.96 -3.37 -8.46
C CYS A 22 1.86 -3.05 -9.95
N GLU A 23 2.45 -3.85 -10.81
CA GLU A 23 2.45 -3.64 -12.26
C GLU A 23 1.05 -3.76 -12.85
N GLU A 24 0.27 -4.74 -12.43
CA GLU A 24 -1.14 -4.90 -12.82
C GLU A 24 -1.99 -3.69 -12.43
N GLN A 25 -1.84 -3.20 -11.19
CA GLN A 25 -2.60 -2.06 -10.72
C GLN A 25 -2.23 -0.76 -11.43
N ILE A 26 -0.95 -0.54 -11.70
CA ILE A 26 -0.50 0.62 -12.48
C ILE A 26 -1.06 0.57 -13.90
N ARG A 27 -1.07 -0.60 -14.53
CA ARG A 27 -1.66 -0.77 -15.87
C ARG A 27 -3.15 -0.51 -15.88
N GLU A 28 -3.86 -0.96 -14.85
CA GLU A 28 -5.30 -0.69 -14.72
C GLU A 28 -5.61 0.79 -14.59
N TRP A 29 -4.81 1.54 -13.81
CA TRP A 29 -5.05 2.95 -13.57
C TRP A 29 -4.52 3.88 -14.66
N PHE A 30 -3.38 3.56 -15.25
CA PHE A 30 -2.68 4.46 -16.19
C PHE A 30 -2.51 3.89 -17.60
N GLY A 31 -2.90 2.65 -17.85
CA GLY A 31 -2.73 2.00 -19.15
C GLY A 31 -1.31 1.52 -19.39
N ASP A 32 -0.96 1.29 -20.65
CA ASP A 32 0.33 0.68 -21.04
C ASP A 32 1.53 1.63 -20.97
N SER A 33 1.26 2.93 -20.88
CA SER A 33 2.30 3.96 -20.79
C SER A 33 2.16 4.79 -19.50
N PRO A 34 2.46 4.19 -18.34
CA PRO A 34 2.32 4.88 -17.07
C PRO A 34 3.28 6.07 -16.95
N PRO A 35 2.94 7.11 -16.16
CA PRO A 35 3.83 8.24 -15.95
C PRO A 35 5.12 7.83 -15.25
N GLU A 36 6.21 8.46 -15.62
CA GLU A 36 7.54 8.19 -15.04
C GLU A 36 7.55 8.34 -13.52
N ILE A 37 6.86 9.34 -12.98
CA ILE A 37 6.76 9.57 -11.53
C ILE A 37 6.18 8.37 -10.79
N VAL A 38 5.21 7.69 -11.38
CA VAL A 38 4.58 6.48 -10.82
C VAL A 38 5.56 5.31 -10.86
N VAL A 39 6.20 5.07 -12.01
CA VAL A 39 7.17 4.00 -12.19
C VAL A 39 8.38 4.18 -11.28
N ALA A 40 8.92 5.41 -11.21
CA ALA A 40 10.06 5.73 -10.36
C ALA A 40 9.74 5.52 -8.88
N ARG A 41 8.57 5.94 -8.42
CA ARG A 41 8.14 5.74 -7.03
C ARG A 41 7.98 4.25 -6.71
N LYS A 42 7.34 3.49 -7.59
CA LYS A 42 7.21 2.03 -7.44
C LYS A 42 8.56 1.36 -7.32
N GLU A 43 9.48 1.64 -8.23
CA GLU A 43 10.81 1.01 -8.22
C GLU A 43 11.64 1.41 -6.99
N LYS A 44 11.61 2.67 -6.59
CA LYS A 44 12.26 3.15 -5.37
C LYS A 44 11.77 2.38 -4.15
N GLU A 45 10.48 2.25 -3.99
CA GLU A 45 9.87 1.56 -2.85
C GLU A 45 10.14 0.07 -2.89
N LEU A 46 9.95 -0.59 -4.02
CA LEU A 46 10.22 -2.02 -4.16
C LEU A 46 11.68 -2.36 -3.90
N SER A 47 12.61 -1.55 -4.37
CA SER A 47 14.05 -1.74 -4.09
C SER A 47 14.32 -1.76 -2.59
N SER A 48 13.72 -0.85 -1.82
CA SER A 48 13.87 -0.79 -0.37
C SER A 48 13.12 -1.93 0.32
N ILE A 49 11.86 -2.13 -0.01
CA ILE A 49 11.01 -3.14 0.62
C ILE A 49 11.60 -4.55 0.43
N LEU A 50 11.97 -4.88 -0.80
CA LEU A 50 12.51 -6.19 -1.14
C LEU A 50 13.97 -6.33 -0.70
N GLY A 51 14.76 -5.26 -0.79
CA GLY A 51 16.15 -5.24 -0.35
C GLY A 51 16.32 -5.45 1.16
N TYR A 52 15.38 -4.97 1.97
CA TYR A 52 15.36 -5.19 3.42
C TYR A 52 14.57 -6.44 3.85
N GLY A 53 14.07 -7.23 2.90
CA GLY A 53 13.39 -8.49 3.20
C GLY A 53 11.93 -8.35 3.65
N TYR A 54 11.28 -7.23 3.40
CA TYR A 54 9.91 -6.97 3.84
C TYR A 54 8.83 -7.41 2.84
N GLY A 55 9.20 -8.06 1.74
CA GLY A 55 8.27 -8.54 0.73
C GLY A 55 7.22 -9.51 1.28
N THR A 56 7.63 -10.42 2.15
CA THR A 56 6.70 -11.36 2.81
C THR A 56 5.67 -10.63 3.67
N LEU A 57 6.10 -9.61 4.44
CA LEU A 57 5.20 -8.80 5.28
C LEU A 57 4.11 -8.11 4.44
N TYR A 58 4.49 -7.49 3.32
CA TYR A 58 3.55 -6.88 2.39
C TYR A 58 2.60 -7.91 1.77
N ASN A 59 3.11 -9.07 1.40
CA ASN A 59 2.31 -10.14 0.80
C ASN A 59 1.28 -10.70 1.78
N ILE A 60 1.66 -10.88 3.05
CA ILE A 60 0.74 -11.29 4.12
C ILE A 60 -0.36 -10.26 4.30
N ALA A 61 0.00 -8.98 4.43
CA ALA A 61 -0.95 -7.90 4.62
C ALA A 61 -1.92 -7.80 3.43
N GLU A 62 -1.44 -7.92 2.20
CA GLU A 62 -2.27 -7.94 0.99
C GLU A 62 -3.28 -9.08 1.04
N LYS A 63 -2.85 -10.29 1.37
CA LYS A 63 -3.73 -11.46 1.45
C LYS A 63 -4.78 -11.32 2.55
N LEU A 64 -4.41 -10.78 3.71
CA LEU A 64 -5.34 -10.53 4.80
C LEU A 64 -6.43 -9.53 4.40
N VAL A 65 -6.04 -8.43 3.79
CA VAL A 65 -6.98 -7.40 3.33
C VAL A 65 -7.92 -7.98 2.27
N LYS A 66 -7.37 -8.68 1.30
CA LYS A 66 -8.14 -9.31 0.22
C LYS A 66 -9.14 -10.34 0.76
N LYS A 67 -8.71 -11.17 1.71
CA LYS A 67 -9.57 -12.15 2.37
C LYS A 67 -10.70 -11.48 3.14
N SER A 68 -10.40 -10.46 3.93
CA SER A 68 -11.40 -9.71 4.69
C SER A 68 -12.43 -9.06 3.77
N ASN A 69 -11.99 -8.41 2.70
CA ASN A 69 -12.87 -7.78 1.72
C ASN A 69 -13.75 -8.82 1.00
N ALA A 70 -13.18 -9.98 0.66
CA ALA A 70 -13.93 -11.08 0.03
C ALA A 70 -15.03 -11.63 0.96
N ASP A 71 -14.79 -11.61 2.28
CA ASP A 71 -15.75 -12.01 3.29
C ASP A 71 -16.75 -10.89 3.67
N GLY A 72 -16.66 -9.73 3.00
CA GLY A 72 -17.58 -8.59 3.17
C GLY A 72 -17.22 -7.64 4.31
N TYR A 73 -16.01 -7.70 4.86
CA TYR A 73 -15.56 -6.84 5.94
C TYR A 73 -14.49 -5.86 5.47
N LEU A 74 -14.64 -4.58 5.84
CA LEU A 74 -13.65 -3.56 5.55
C LEU A 74 -12.47 -3.66 6.51
N VAL A 75 -11.28 -3.39 5.99
CA VAL A 75 -10.03 -3.30 6.76
C VAL A 75 -9.52 -1.86 6.68
N GLY A 76 -9.31 -1.25 7.84
CA GLY A 76 -8.62 0.03 7.93
C GLY A 76 -7.12 -0.16 8.08
N SER A 77 -6.32 0.69 7.44
CA SER A 77 -4.88 0.79 7.71
C SER A 77 -4.57 2.10 8.44
N ARG A 78 -3.59 2.06 9.33
CA ARG A 78 -3.18 3.21 10.13
C ARG A 78 -1.67 3.41 10.10
N GLY A 79 -1.25 4.61 10.48
CA GLY A 79 0.15 4.93 10.72
C GLY A 79 0.95 5.19 9.46
N SER A 80 2.23 4.93 9.55
CA SER A 80 3.22 5.29 8.52
C SER A 80 3.09 4.52 7.22
N VAL A 81 2.31 3.43 7.17
CA VAL A 81 2.04 2.68 5.94
C VAL A 81 1.37 3.54 4.86
N GLY A 82 0.69 4.60 5.25
CA GLY A 82 0.12 5.60 4.32
C GLY A 82 1.17 6.33 3.49
N SER A 83 2.45 6.29 3.85
CA SER A 83 3.56 6.83 3.05
C SER A 83 4.09 5.84 2.00
N SER A 84 3.62 4.61 1.98
CA SER A 84 3.99 3.61 0.98
C SER A 84 3.00 3.58 -0.18
N TYR A 85 3.46 3.97 -1.36
CA TYR A 85 2.67 3.86 -2.58
C TYR A 85 2.46 2.40 -3.00
N VAL A 86 3.46 1.54 -2.77
CA VAL A 86 3.32 0.09 -2.99
C VAL A 86 2.19 -0.49 -2.14
N ALA A 87 2.07 -0.08 -0.88
CA ALA A 87 0.96 -0.49 -0.02
C ALA A 87 -0.40 -0.08 -0.60
N HIS A 88 -0.49 1.12 -1.18
CA HIS A 88 -1.69 1.58 -1.87
C HIS A 88 -1.99 0.76 -3.14
N LEU A 89 -0.96 0.48 -3.95
CA LEU A 89 -1.10 -0.32 -5.16
C LEU A 89 -1.64 -1.74 -4.90
N VAL A 90 -1.19 -2.37 -3.84
CA VAL A 90 -1.62 -3.74 -3.50
C VAL A 90 -2.86 -3.79 -2.61
N GLY A 91 -3.45 -2.66 -2.28
CA GLY A 91 -4.71 -2.57 -1.55
C GLY A 91 -4.60 -2.58 -0.03
N ILE A 92 -3.38 -2.51 0.53
CA ILE A 92 -3.16 -2.45 1.99
C ILE A 92 -3.57 -1.09 2.56
N SER A 93 -3.25 0.00 1.85
CA SER A 93 -3.53 1.37 2.27
C SER A 93 -4.48 2.06 1.31
N GLU A 94 -5.42 2.82 1.86
CA GLU A 94 -6.31 3.70 1.10
C GLU A 94 -5.63 5.02 0.71
N VAL A 95 -4.50 5.35 1.36
CA VAL A 95 -3.77 6.59 1.14
C VAL A 95 -2.86 6.45 -0.06
N ASN A 96 -3.05 7.33 -1.06
CA ASN A 96 -2.16 7.47 -2.21
C ASN A 96 -1.06 8.48 -1.88
N ALA A 97 0.16 8.00 -1.70
CA ALA A 97 1.30 8.82 -1.27
C ALA A 97 1.90 9.69 -2.40
N LEU A 98 1.47 9.53 -3.64
CA LEU A 98 1.92 10.37 -4.75
C LEU A 98 1.55 11.83 -4.59
N PRO A 99 2.22 12.76 -5.29
CA PRO A 99 1.78 14.15 -5.37
C PRO A 99 0.34 14.27 -5.91
N PRO A 100 -0.34 15.40 -5.65
CA PRO A 100 -1.67 15.64 -6.19
C PRO A 100 -1.73 15.52 -7.71
N HIS A 101 -2.74 14.84 -8.21
CA HIS A 101 -2.88 14.58 -9.64
C HIS A 101 -4.31 14.27 -10.04
N TYR A 102 -4.55 14.31 -11.33
CA TYR A 102 -5.77 13.84 -11.97
C TYR A 102 -5.48 12.57 -12.78
N ARG A 103 -6.43 11.65 -12.80
CA ARG A 103 -6.43 10.53 -13.74
C ARG A 103 -7.83 10.22 -14.23
N CYS A 104 -7.93 9.81 -15.49
CA CYS A 104 -9.21 9.41 -16.08
C CYS A 104 -9.47 7.92 -15.81
N PRO A 105 -10.57 7.56 -15.17
CA PRO A 105 -10.90 6.14 -14.94
C PRO A 105 -11.31 5.42 -16.25
N LYS A 106 -11.70 6.17 -17.29
CA LYS A 106 -12.17 5.61 -18.55
C LYS A 106 -11.06 5.43 -19.59
N CYS A 107 -10.38 6.51 -19.99
CA CYS A 107 -9.37 6.47 -21.06
C CYS A 107 -7.93 6.43 -20.54
N LYS A 108 -7.73 6.49 -19.22
CA LYS A 108 -6.42 6.44 -18.54
C LYS A 108 -5.54 7.68 -18.75
N TRP A 109 -6.09 8.76 -19.29
CA TRP A 109 -5.41 10.05 -19.32
C TRP A 109 -5.07 10.51 -17.89
N TYR A 110 -3.94 11.18 -17.73
CA TYR A 110 -3.50 11.67 -16.42
C TYR A 110 -2.74 12.98 -16.56
N THR A 111 -2.64 13.73 -15.45
CA THR A 111 -1.73 14.86 -15.32
C THR A 111 -1.28 15.04 -13.88
N PHE A 112 0.02 15.27 -13.70
CA PHE A 112 0.65 15.72 -12.46
C PHE A 112 0.99 17.21 -12.51
N ASP A 113 0.66 17.90 -13.60
CA ASP A 113 0.85 19.33 -13.77
C ASP A 113 -0.26 20.09 -13.05
N VAL A 114 -0.05 20.28 -11.75
CA VAL A 114 -0.95 20.99 -10.85
C VAL A 114 -0.17 21.99 -10.01
N ASP A 115 -0.82 23.05 -9.56
CA ASP A 115 -0.20 24.04 -8.70
C ASP A 115 -0.08 23.52 -7.26
N ARG A 116 1.07 22.91 -6.95
CA ARG A 116 1.37 22.35 -5.63
C ARG A 116 1.55 23.38 -4.53
N SER A 117 1.74 24.64 -4.88
CA SER A 117 1.74 25.74 -3.91
C SER A 117 0.33 26.04 -3.39
N LYS A 118 -0.66 25.84 -4.23
CA LYS A 118 -2.07 26.08 -3.93
C LYS A 118 -2.79 24.83 -3.42
N TYR A 119 -2.52 23.67 -4.04
CA TYR A 119 -3.16 22.40 -3.72
C TYR A 119 -2.15 21.41 -3.14
N LYS A 120 -2.26 21.13 -1.86
CA LYS A 120 -1.36 20.21 -1.13
C LYS A 120 -1.77 18.75 -1.27
N VAL A 121 -3.07 18.50 -1.40
CA VAL A 121 -3.63 17.16 -1.55
C VAL A 121 -4.60 17.12 -2.73
N GLY A 122 -4.70 15.93 -3.36
CA GLY A 122 -5.49 15.76 -4.57
C GLY A 122 -6.98 16.04 -4.40
N VAL A 123 -7.55 15.74 -3.24
CA VAL A 123 -8.97 15.97 -2.96
C VAL A 123 -9.35 17.46 -2.99
N ASP A 124 -8.39 18.36 -2.82
CA ASP A 124 -8.60 19.81 -2.88
C ASP A 124 -8.52 20.37 -4.30
N LEU A 125 -8.09 19.56 -5.27
CA LEU A 125 -8.05 19.97 -6.67
C LEU A 125 -9.47 20.27 -7.17
N PRO A 126 -9.64 21.30 -8.03
CA PRO A 126 -10.95 21.60 -8.60
C PRO A 126 -11.44 20.46 -9.50
N PRO A 127 -12.76 20.20 -9.54
CA PRO A 127 -13.31 19.24 -10.46
C PRO A 127 -12.95 19.57 -11.91
N MET A 128 -12.55 18.56 -12.67
CA MET A 128 -12.12 18.72 -14.05
C MET A 128 -12.58 17.51 -14.87
N LYS A 129 -12.97 17.78 -16.11
CA LYS A 129 -13.31 16.72 -17.06
C LYS A 129 -12.11 16.36 -17.91
N CYS A 130 -12.03 15.07 -18.31
CA CYS A 130 -10.95 14.58 -19.15
C CYS A 130 -10.92 15.30 -20.50
N PRO A 131 -9.78 15.89 -20.89
CA PRO A 131 -9.67 16.56 -22.19
C PRO A 131 -9.78 15.62 -23.40
N GLN A 132 -9.58 14.31 -23.18
CA GLN A 132 -9.66 13.31 -24.25
C GLN A 132 -11.05 12.71 -24.43
N CYS A 133 -11.74 12.34 -23.35
CA CYS A 133 -13.00 11.61 -23.44
C CYS A 133 -14.17 12.28 -22.74
N GLY A 134 -13.95 13.39 -22.04
CA GLY A 134 -14.99 14.13 -21.34
C GLY A 134 -15.49 13.52 -20.04
N GLU A 135 -14.93 12.38 -19.60
CA GLU A 135 -15.26 11.75 -18.34
C GLU A 135 -14.77 12.60 -17.17
N GLU A 136 -15.46 12.57 -16.05
CA GLU A 136 -14.99 13.25 -14.84
C GLU A 136 -13.71 12.62 -14.34
N LEU A 137 -12.69 13.46 -14.08
CA LEU A 137 -11.39 12.99 -13.62
C LEU A 137 -11.41 12.62 -12.13
N PHE A 138 -10.76 11.53 -11.80
CA PHE A 138 -10.45 11.17 -10.43
C PHE A 138 -9.29 12.02 -9.92
N ARG A 139 -9.42 12.52 -8.68
CA ARG A 139 -8.46 13.39 -8.00
C ARG A 139 -7.87 12.65 -6.82
N ASP A 140 -6.56 12.58 -6.72
CA ASP A 140 -5.89 11.84 -5.66
C ASP A 140 -4.49 12.39 -5.37
N GLY A 141 -3.84 11.86 -4.34
CA GLY A 141 -2.50 12.19 -3.95
C GLY A 141 -2.40 13.01 -2.66
N PHE A 142 -1.62 12.51 -1.71
CA PHE A 142 -1.37 13.14 -0.41
C PHE A 142 0.05 13.69 -0.28
N ASP A 143 0.91 13.47 -1.27
CA ASP A 143 2.29 13.96 -1.34
C ASP A 143 3.13 13.60 -0.09
N ILE A 144 3.20 12.33 0.21
CA ILE A 144 3.92 11.81 1.37
C ILE A 144 5.22 11.12 0.93
N PRO A 145 6.40 11.55 1.41
CA PRO A 145 7.65 10.86 1.11
C PRO A 145 7.69 9.45 1.69
N PHE A 146 8.26 8.51 0.93
CA PHE A 146 8.41 7.12 1.38
C PHE A 146 9.31 6.99 2.62
N GLU A 147 10.25 7.88 2.78
CA GLU A 147 11.18 7.93 3.91
C GLU A 147 10.49 8.03 5.27
N VAL A 148 9.24 8.50 5.31
CA VAL A 148 8.42 8.49 6.52
C VAL A 148 8.17 7.07 7.02
N PHE A 149 8.13 6.09 6.12
CA PHE A 149 7.84 4.69 6.44
C PHE A 149 9.08 3.89 6.84
N LEU A 150 10.13 3.90 6.00
CA LEU A 150 11.35 3.12 6.22
C LEU A 150 12.59 3.95 6.61
N GLY A 151 12.49 5.28 6.63
CA GLY A 151 13.63 6.15 6.77
C GLY A 151 14.48 6.26 5.49
N PHE A 152 15.49 7.11 5.52
CA PHE A 152 16.37 7.33 4.35
C PHE A 152 17.29 6.15 4.05
N LYS A 153 17.64 5.38 5.10
CA LYS A 153 18.57 4.24 5.02
C LYS A 153 17.90 2.92 5.36
N GLY A 154 16.57 2.87 5.40
CA GLY A 154 15.85 1.68 5.86
C GLY A 154 16.08 1.36 7.34
N ASP A 155 16.42 2.35 8.13
CA ASP A 155 16.73 2.25 9.56
C ASP A 155 15.48 2.14 10.44
N LYS A 156 14.31 2.37 9.89
CA LYS A 156 13.03 2.14 10.56
C LYS A 156 12.49 0.76 10.24
N VAL A 157 12.01 0.06 11.25
CA VAL A 157 11.27 -1.18 11.07
C VAL A 157 9.86 -0.84 10.59
N PRO A 158 9.38 -1.39 9.46
CA PRO A 158 8.04 -1.11 8.98
C PRO A 158 7.00 -1.69 9.93
N ASP A 159 5.97 -0.89 10.20
CA ASP A 159 4.83 -1.27 11.01
C ASP A 159 3.56 -1.14 10.17
N ILE A 160 2.95 -2.28 9.84
CA ILE A 160 1.71 -2.33 9.10
C ILE A 160 0.58 -2.67 10.05
N ASP A 161 -0.14 -1.64 10.49
CA ASP A 161 -1.31 -1.77 11.34
C ASP A 161 -2.57 -1.97 10.52
N LEU A 162 -3.19 -3.13 10.66
CA LEU A 162 -4.46 -3.45 10.04
C LEU A 162 -5.55 -3.54 11.11
N ASN A 163 -6.61 -2.75 10.95
CA ASN A 163 -7.78 -2.79 11.81
C ASN A 163 -8.89 -3.62 11.17
N PHE A 164 -9.08 -4.82 11.69
CA PHE A 164 -10.21 -5.66 11.35
C PHE A 164 -11.40 -5.36 12.26
N SER A 165 -12.62 -5.56 11.77
CA SER A 165 -13.79 -5.51 12.64
C SER A 165 -13.65 -6.56 13.75
N GLY A 166 -14.16 -6.26 14.96
CA GLY A 166 -14.07 -7.18 16.09
C GLY A 166 -14.66 -8.56 15.80
N VAL A 167 -15.67 -8.61 14.95
CA VAL A 167 -16.31 -9.86 14.49
C VAL A 167 -15.38 -10.67 13.56
N TYR A 168 -14.54 -9.99 12.78
CA TYR A 168 -13.66 -10.64 11.80
C TYR A 168 -12.28 -11.00 12.36
N GLN A 169 -11.83 -10.39 13.44
CA GLN A 169 -10.51 -10.65 14.02
C GLN A 169 -10.17 -12.14 14.19
N PRO A 170 -11.04 -12.98 14.74
CA PRO A 170 -10.74 -14.41 14.87
C PRO A 170 -10.51 -15.10 13.53
N ARG A 171 -11.23 -14.71 12.48
CA ARG A 171 -11.07 -15.26 11.13
C ARG A 171 -9.74 -14.82 10.50
N ALA A 172 -9.34 -13.57 10.73
CA ALA A 172 -8.05 -13.06 10.27
C ALA A 172 -6.89 -13.85 10.92
N HIS A 173 -6.94 -14.10 12.22
CA HIS A 173 -5.98 -14.94 12.92
C HIS A 173 -5.94 -16.37 12.39
N ALA A 174 -7.11 -16.99 12.19
CA ALA A 174 -7.20 -18.34 11.63
C ALA A 174 -6.60 -18.42 10.22
N TYR A 175 -6.78 -17.37 9.41
CA TYR A 175 -6.21 -17.31 8.06
C TYR A 175 -4.69 -17.20 8.06
N ILE A 176 -4.11 -16.46 9.01
CA ILE A 176 -2.65 -16.43 9.19
C ILE A 176 -2.13 -17.82 9.56
N GLU A 177 -2.80 -18.53 10.45
CA GLU A 177 -2.44 -19.91 10.79
C GLU A 177 -2.54 -20.86 9.60
N GLU A 178 -3.53 -20.68 8.73
CA GLU A 178 -3.67 -21.44 7.49
C GLU A 178 -2.49 -21.17 6.53
N LEU A 179 -2.04 -19.92 6.43
CA LEU A 179 -0.92 -19.53 5.56
C LEU A 179 0.44 -20.02 6.05
N PHE A 180 0.68 -20.04 7.36
CA PHE A 180 1.99 -20.32 7.97
C PHE A 180 2.05 -21.57 8.83
N GLY A 181 0.91 -22.21 9.09
CA GLY A 181 0.80 -23.31 10.03
C GLY A 181 0.48 -22.86 11.47
N LYS A 182 -0.03 -23.79 12.27
CA LYS A 182 -0.39 -23.52 13.66
C LYS A 182 0.83 -23.14 14.48
N GLY A 183 0.69 -22.14 15.32
CA GLY A 183 1.73 -21.68 16.22
C GLY A 183 2.54 -20.48 15.74
N TYR A 184 2.29 -19.99 14.52
CA TYR A 184 2.94 -18.80 13.97
C TYR A 184 2.15 -17.50 14.19
N CYS A 185 0.93 -17.58 14.72
CA CYS A 185 0.11 -16.41 15.02
C CYS A 185 -0.11 -16.27 16.51
N TYR A 186 0.31 -15.14 17.09
CA TYR A 186 0.12 -14.84 18.49
C TYR A 186 -0.66 -13.54 18.66
N ARG A 187 -1.64 -13.57 19.56
CA ARG A 187 -2.34 -12.36 19.97
C ARG A 187 -1.50 -11.63 21.02
N ALA A 188 -0.95 -10.47 20.66
CA ALA A 188 -0.33 -9.59 21.62
C ALA A 188 -1.41 -8.93 22.49
N GLY A 189 -1.34 -9.17 23.81
CA GLY A 189 -2.19 -8.46 24.78
C GLY A 189 -1.74 -7.02 24.93
N THR A 190 -2.66 -6.05 24.84
CA THR A 190 -2.40 -4.70 25.28
C THR A 190 -2.53 -4.63 26.80
N ILE A 191 -1.45 -4.27 27.48
CA ILE A 191 -1.50 -3.92 28.90
C ILE A 191 -1.99 -2.47 28.95
N GLY A 192 -3.26 -2.28 29.25
CA GLY A 192 -3.80 -0.96 29.56
C GLY A 192 -3.29 -0.52 30.92
N THR A 193 -2.63 0.66 30.98
CA THR A 193 -2.37 1.37 32.23
C THR A 193 -3.55 2.25 32.57
#